data_a3545986e7cff88a328434bed1f3a10f
#
_entry.id   a3545986e7cff88a328434bed1f3a10f
#
_cell.length_a   1.000
_cell.length_b   1.000
_cell.length_c   1.000
_cell.angle_alpha   90.00
_cell.angle_beta   90.00
_cell.angle_gamma   90.00
#
_symmetry.space_group_name_H-M   'P 1'
#
loop_
_entity.id
_entity.type
_entity.pdbx_description
1 polymer ?
#
loop_
_entity_poly.entity_id
_entity_poly.type
_entity_poly.pdbx_seq_one_letter_code
_entity_poly.pdbx_strand_id
1 'polypeptide(L)'
;MKNCLVLFLLFFFSSWTVSDYVLIHSIPFNQVKWLTTDNLGNAFVIVENQLLEFDPAGKPKANFSEKNLGELRSVDVSNPMKIELFYPDFSQIILLNSSLSIQSTINLRALGINQPGLSCHSTVDGYWIFDLQDYQLKKVTLDLQVAYQSGDILKWSQDKFAPNFMLESEGMVYINDPLQGIFVFDRYGTYYKTIPIKGLKSFQIIENELLYFKESEFKAFHLKTLADRSLLLPVVDSVSMVRIEQKELYLLTTASLNFYSF
;
A
#
# COMPACT_ATOMS: atom_id res chain seq x y z
N MET A 1 -17.14 68.51 -17.68
CA MET A 1 -16.37 67.63 -16.76
C MET A 1 -16.65 66.19 -17.13
N LYS A 2 -15.73 65.48 -17.81
CA LYS A 2 -15.89 64.10 -18.23
C LYS A 2 -15.14 63.23 -17.23
N ASN A 3 -15.89 62.40 -16.48
CA ASN A 3 -15.28 61.41 -15.58
C ASN A 3 -14.84 60.19 -16.40
N CYS A 4 -13.54 59.94 -16.43
CA CYS A 4 -12.95 58.74 -17.03
C CYS A 4 -12.85 57.68 -15.94
N LEU A 5 -13.67 56.62 -16.05
CA LEU A 5 -13.64 55.47 -15.15
C LEU A 5 -12.59 54.50 -15.67
N VAL A 6 -11.43 54.44 -14.98
CA VAL A 6 -10.36 53.46 -15.29
C VAL A 6 -10.69 52.15 -14.61
N LEU A 7 -11.08 51.17 -15.40
CA LEU A 7 -11.34 49.79 -14.95
C LEU A 7 -9.99 49.06 -14.80
N PHE A 8 -9.56 48.82 -13.55
CA PHE A 8 -8.36 48.01 -13.25
C PHE A 8 -8.71 46.54 -13.35
N LEU A 9 -8.34 45.88 -14.45
CA LEU A 9 -8.43 44.42 -14.60
C LEU A 9 -7.27 43.77 -13.81
N LEU A 10 -7.59 43.24 -12.64
CA LEU A 10 -6.67 42.37 -11.88
C LEU A 10 -6.60 41.02 -12.56
N PHE A 11 -5.57 40.76 -13.31
CA PHE A 11 -5.19 39.44 -13.76
C PHE A 11 -4.66 38.64 -12.56
N PHE A 12 -5.47 37.73 -12.04
CA PHE A 12 -4.99 36.68 -11.15
C PHE A 12 -4.19 35.67 -12.00
N PHE A 13 -2.87 35.80 -12.00
CA PHE A 13 -2.00 34.70 -12.41
C PHE A 13 -2.06 33.63 -11.33
N SER A 14 -2.87 32.60 -11.55
CA SER A 14 -2.72 31.36 -10.83
C SER A 14 -1.36 30.77 -11.23
N SER A 15 -0.34 30.94 -10.38
CA SER A 15 0.93 30.25 -10.52
C SER A 15 0.64 28.76 -10.33
N TRP A 16 0.62 28.03 -11.41
CA TRP A 16 0.71 26.58 -11.38
C TRP A 16 2.10 26.25 -10.85
N THR A 17 2.20 25.79 -9.61
CA THR A 17 3.44 25.21 -9.12
C THR A 17 3.63 23.90 -9.85
N VAL A 18 4.45 23.91 -10.90
CA VAL A 18 5.01 22.70 -11.48
C VAL A 18 5.87 22.11 -10.36
N SER A 19 5.52 20.94 -9.88
CA SER A 19 6.40 20.19 -8.98
C SER A 19 7.60 19.76 -9.81
N ASP A 20 8.75 20.39 -9.57
CA ASP A 20 10.00 20.04 -10.25
C ASP A 20 10.56 18.75 -9.67
N TYR A 21 10.08 17.61 -10.20
CA TYR A 21 10.65 16.31 -9.86
C TYR A 21 12.07 16.18 -10.41
N VAL A 22 13.01 15.93 -9.53
CA VAL A 22 14.41 15.67 -9.89
C VAL A 22 14.69 14.17 -9.80
N LEU A 23 15.06 13.55 -10.93
CA LEU A 23 15.47 12.14 -10.93
C LEU A 23 16.78 11.98 -10.16
N ILE A 24 16.73 11.24 -9.04
CA ILE A 24 17.90 10.92 -8.21
C ILE A 24 18.63 9.70 -8.76
N HIS A 25 17.87 8.63 -9.02
CA HIS A 25 18.43 7.35 -9.44
C HIS A 25 17.41 6.54 -10.24
N SER A 26 17.90 5.67 -11.11
CA SER A 26 17.10 4.71 -11.87
C SER A 26 17.78 3.35 -11.85
N ILE A 27 17.04 2.35 -11.40
CA ILE A 27 17.52 0.97 -11.31
C ILE A 27 16.80 0.15 -12.36
N PRO A 28 17.50 -0.46 -13.32
CA PRO A 28 16.87 -1.33 -14.29
C PRO A 28 16.39 -2.62 -13.62
N PHE A 29 15.15 -2.99 -13.88
CA PHE A 29 14.54 -4.23 -13.41
C PHE A 29 13.75 -4.91 -14.52
N ASN A 30 13.76 -6.23 -14.49
CA ASN A 30 12.84 -7.05 -15.27
C ASN A 30 11.82 -7.69 -14.30
N GLN A 31 10.52 -7.54 -14.60
CA GLN A 31 9.45 -8.27 -13.92
C GLN A 31 9.35 -8.05 -12.39
N VAL A 32 9.39 -6.80 -11.95
CA VAL A 32 9.06 -6.48 -10.55
C VAL A 32 7.56 -6.73 -10.32
N LYS A 33 7.24 -7.56 -9.32
CA LYS A 33 5.86 -7.89 -8.96
C LYS A 33 5.22 -6.84 -8.06
N TRP A 34 6.01 -6.24 -7.16
CA TRP A 34 5.53 -5.36 -6.10
C TRP A 34 6.52 -4.28 -5.73
N LEU A 35 6.01 -3.11 -5.37
CA LEU A 35 6.76 -2.00 -4.78
C LEU A 35 6.01 -1.51 -3.53
N THR A 36 6.73 -1.34 -2.44
CA THR A 36 6.26 -0.64 -1.24
C THR A 36 7.39 0.20 -0.64
N THR A 37 7.05 1.12 0.27
CA THR A 37 8.00 2.02 0.93
C THR A 37 7.72 2.07 2.42
N ASP A 38 8.76 2.20 3.23
CA ASP A 38 8.61 2.49 4.67
C ASP A 38 8.63 4.00 4.94
N ASN A 39 8.30 4.39 6.15
CA ASN A 39 8.28 5.79 6.58
C ASN A 39 9.68 6.44 6.71
N LEU A 40 10.76 5.69 6.50
CA LEU A 40 12.13 6.18 6.43
C LEU A 40 12.56 6.47 4.98
N GLY A 41 11.69 6.21 4.00
CA GLY A 41 11.96 6.37 2.58
C GLY A 41 12.71 5.19 1.95
N ASN A 42 12.87 4.06 2.64
CA ASN A 42 13.42 2.88 1.97
C ASN A 42 12.38 2.27 1.02
N ALA A 43 12.83 1.87 -0.16
CA ALA A 43 12.01 1.18 -1.14
C ALA A 43 12.24 -0.33 -1.07
N PHE A 44 11.14 -1.08 -1.08
CA PHE A 44 11.14 -2.54 -1.07
C PHE A 44 10.47 -3.05 -2.33
N VAL A 45 11.14 -3.93 -3.06
CA VAL A 45 10.59 -4.55 -4.26
C VAL A 45 10.61 -6.07 -4.16
N ILE A 46 9.57 -6.70 -4.70
CA ILE A 46 9.53 -8.15 -4.89
C ILE A 46 9.87 -8.43 -6.36
N VAL A 47 11.00 -9.10 -6.56
CA VAL A 47 11.43 -9.60 -7.86
C VAL A 47 11.45 -11.12 -7.80
N GLU A 48 10.69 -11.79 -8.67
CA GLU A 48 10.47 -13.23 -8.57
C GLU A 48 9.90 -13.63 -7.18
N ASN A 49 10.74 -14.19 -6.32
CA ASN A 49 10.40 -14.56 -4.93
C ASN A 49 11.42 -14.00 -3.93
N GLN A 50 12.08 -12.92 -4.29
CA GLN A 50 13.10 -12.24 -3.48
C GLN A 50 12.63 -10.84 -3.12
N LEU A 51 12.79 -10.46 -1.86
CA LEU A 51 12.67 -9.09 -1.38
C LEU A 51 14.01 -8.39 -1.50
N LEU A 52 14.02 -7.21 -2.13
CA LEU A 52 15.17 -6.31 -2.22
C LEU A 52 14.84 -4.99 -1.54
N GLU A 53 15.76 -4.47 -0.74
CA GLU A 53 15.66 -3.18 -0.06
C GLU A 53 16.68 -2.20 -0.63
N PHE A 54 16.21 -0.96 -0.86
CA PHE A 54 17.02 0.18 -1.33
C PHE A 54 16.83 1.36 -0.40
N ASP A 55 17.90 2.13 -0.19
CA ASP A 55 17.80 3.40 0.55
C ASP A 55 17.11 4.49 -0.31
N PRO A 56 16.78 5.68 0.26
CA PRO A 56 16.16 6.77 -0.48
C PRO A 56 16.99 7.27 -1.68
N ALA A 57 18.30 7.05 -1.67
CA ALA A 57 19.17 7.39 -2.80
C ALA A 57 19.22 6.28 -3.89
N GLY A 58 18.45 5.20 -3.73
CA GLY A 58 18.41 4.06 -4.64
C GLY A 58 19.59 3.09 -4.50
N LYS A 59 20.36 3.14 -3.40
CA LYS A 59 21.45 2.18 -3.17
C LYS A 59 20.92 0.90 -2.54
N PRO A 60 21.36 -0.27 -2.99
CA PRO A 60 21.00 -1.54 -2.36
C PRO A 60 21.45 -1.58 -0.89
N LYS A 61 20.56 -2.00 0.01
CA LYS A 61 20.82 -2.16 1.45
C LYS A 61 20.88 -3.62 1.86
N ALA A 62 19.80 -4.36 1.56
CA ALA A 62 19.65 -5.74 1.98
C ALA A 62 18.78 -6.53 1.00
N ASN A 63 18.80 -7.84 1.12
CA ASN A 63 17.86 -8.71 0.40
C ASN A 63 17.49 -9.93 1.25
N PHE A 64 16.32 -10.50 0.95
CA PHE A 64 15.84 -11.71 1.59
C PHE A 64 15.18 -12.64 0.57
N SER A 65 15.39 -13.93 0.71
CA SER A 65 14.74 -14.95 -0.11
C SER A 65 14.50 -16.21 0.72
N GLU A 66 13.27 -16.72 0.69
CA GLU A 66 12.91 -18.02 1.26
C GLU A 66 12.22 -18.85 0.16
N LYS A 67 12.87 -19.97 -0.20
CA LYS A 67 12.46 -20.78 -1.35
C LYS A 67 11.49 -21.91 -0.99
N ASN A 68 11.38 -22.25 0.32
CA ASN A 68 10.63 -23.40 0.78
C ASN A 68 9.18 -23.08 1.18
N LEU A 69 8.78 -21.79 1.15
CA LEU A 69 7.48 -21.32 1.61
C LEU A 69 6.51 -20.94 0.47
N GLY A 70 6.81 -21.36 -0.75
CA GLY A 70 5.98 -20.99 -1.90
C GLY A 70 6.19 -19.53 -2.32
N GLU A 71 5.15 -18.89 -2.83
CA GLU A 71 5.24 -17.53 -3.36
C GLU A 71 5.12 -16.47 -2.26
N LEU A 72 6.07 -15.51 -2.22
CA LEU A 72 5.95 -14.30 -1.43
C LEU A 72 4.82 -13.42 -2.00
N ARG A 73 3.71 -13.35 -1.29
CA ARG A 73 2.49 -12.68 -1.74
C ARG A 73 2.49 -11.18 -1.47
N SER A 74 2.88 -10.79 -0.26
CA SER A 74 2.90 -9.40 0.17
C SER A 74 4.00 -9.13 1.19
N VAL A 75 4.39 -7.86 1.24
CA VAL A 75 5.32 -7.31 2.21
C VAL A 75 4.67 -6.10 2.85
N ASP A 76 4.60 -6.08 4.18
CA ASP A 76 4.20 -4.91 4.95
C ASP A 76 5.42 -4.35 5.68
N VAL A 77 5.76 -3.11 5.37
CA VAL A 77 6.89 -2.35 5.92
C VAL A 77 6.42 -1.15 6.75
N SER A 78 5.15 -1.12 7.14
CA SER A 78 4.58 -0.06 7.99
C SER A 78 5.34 0.10 9.31
N ASN A 79 5.99 -0.98 9.78
CA ASN A 79 6.94 -0.95 10.88
C ASN A 79 8.34 -1.35 10.35
N PRO A 80 9.27 -0.39 10.13
CA PRO A 80 10.61 -0.67 9.60
C PRO A 80 11.48 -1.59 10.48
N MET A 81 11.14 -1.74 11.78
CA MET A 81 11.83 -2.62 12.71
C MET A 81 11.24 -4.03 12.74
N LYS A 82 10.08 -4.24 12.09
CA LYS A 82 9.35 -5.50 12.06
C LYS A 82 8.64 -5.66 10.74
N ILE A 83 9.39 -6.01 9.71
CA ILE A 83 8.90 -6.19 8.35
C ILE A 83 8.16 -7.52 8.25
N GLU A 84 6.93 -7.50 7.78
CA GLU A 84 6.08 -8.69 7.62
C GLU A 84 6.16 -9.21 6.18
N LEU A 85 6.50 -10.49 6.02
CA LEU A 85 6.43 -11.22 4.76
C LEU A 85 5.34 -12.26 4.85
N PHE A 86 4.41 -12.26 3.90
CA PHE A 86 3.29 -13.19 3.90
C PHE A 86 3.40 -14.24 2.79
N TYR A 87 3.33 -15.52 3.21
CA TYR A 87 3.38 -16.71 2.38
C TYR A 87 2.10 -17.54 2.54
N PRO A 88 1.05 -17.27 1.74
CA PRO A 88 -0.26 -17.93 1.87
C PRO A 88 -0.21 -19.43 1.61
N ASP A 89 0.61 -19.92 0.68
CA ASP A 89 0.69 -21.34 0.31
C ASP A 89 1.01 -22.22 1.52
N PHE A 90 1.85 -21.74 2.41
CA PHE A 90 2.22 -22.43 3.65
C PHE A 90 1.52 -21.87 4.88
N SER A 91 0.62 -20.87 4.70
CA SER A 91 -0.07 -20.16 5.79
C SER A 91 0.91 -19.63 6.83
N GLN A 92 1.97 -18.97 6.37
CA GLN A 92 3.02 -18.44 7.23
C GLN A 92 3.25 -16.94 7.03
N ILE A 93 3.61 -16.31 8.14
CA ILE A 93 4.18 -14.97 8.18
C ILE A 93 5.61 -15.09 8.68
N ILE A 94 6.57 -14.50 7.96
CA ILE A 94 7.94 -14.30 8.45
C ILE A 94 8.08 -12.85 8.87
N LEU A 95 8.64 -12.62 10.04
CA LEU A 95 8.97 -11.28 10.54
C LEU A 95 10.48 -11.08 10.44
N LEU A 96 10.85 -10.01 9.75
CA LEU A 96 12.25 -9.61 9.59
C LEU A 96 12.53 -8.33 10.39
N ASN A 97 13.79 -8.18 10.80
CA ASN A 97 14.28 -6.89 11.32
C ASN A 97 14.70 -5.94 10.18
N SER A 98 15.16 -4.75 10.53
CA SER A 98 15.64 -3.73 9.59
C SER A 98 16.87 -4.14 8.74
N SER A 99 17.51 -5.27 9.04
CA SER A 99 18.61 -5.83 8.24
C SER A 99 18.14 -7.03 7.40
N LEU A 100 16.82 -7.22 7.26
CA LEU A 100 16.17 -8.35 6.61
C LEU A 100 16.58 -9.72 7.18
N SER A 101 16.92 -9.79 8.47
CA SER A 101 17.19 -11.06 9.17
C SER A 101 15.93 -11.54 9.87
N ILE A 102 15.67 -12.86 9.85
CA ILE A 102 14.47 -13.46 10.47
C ILE A 102 14.49 -13.22 11.98
N GLN A 103 13.42 -12.63 12.50
CA GLN A 103 13.17 -12.50 13.94
C GLN A 103 12.27 -13.62 14.45
N SER A 104 11.21 -13.92 13.72
CA SER A 104 10.26 -14.98 14.07
C SER A 104 9.43 -15.41 12.86
N THR A 105 8.75 -16.56 13.03
CA THR A 105 7.83 -17.11 12.04
C THR A 105 6.53 -17.45 12.73
N ILE A 106 5.39 -17.07 12.12
CA ILE A 106 4.05 -17.35 12.62
C ILE A 106 3.40 -18.37 11.71
N ASN A 107 2.99 -19.52 12.28
CA ASN A 107 2.21 -20.53 11.57
C ASN A 107 0.71 -20.24 11.81
N LEU A 108 0.03 -19.72 10.79
CA LEU A 108 -1.39 -19.37 10.89
C LEU A 108 -2.31 -20.58 11.02
N ARG A 109 -1.91 -21.74 10.50
CA ARG A 109 -2.69 -23.00 10.69
C ARG A 109 -2.77 -23.41 12.14
N ALA A 110 -1.71 -23.18 12.92
CA ALA A 110 -1.73 -23.44 14.36
C ALA A 110 -2.75 -22.58 15.11
N LEU A 111 -3.21 -21.48 14.51
CA LEU A 111 -4.24 -20.58 15.04
C LEU A 111 -5.63 -20.85 14.46
N GLY A 112 -5.79 -21.95 13.70
CA GLY A 112 -7.04 -22.29 13.02
C GLY A 112 -7.34 -21.49 11.75
N ILE A 113 -6.36 -20.72 11.24
CA ILE A 113 -6.47 -19.97 9.99
C ILE A 113 -5.83 -20.79 8.87
N ASN A 114 -6.67 -21.55 8.13
CA ASN A 114 -6.17 -22.55 7.19
C ASN A 114 -6.04 -22.03 5.76
N GLN A 115 -6.81 -20.99 5.40
CA GLN A 115 -6.80 -20.39 4.06
C GLN A 115 -6.58 -18.87 4.13
N PRO A 116 -5.45 -18.41 4.68
CA PRO A 116 -5.18 -16.98 4.74
C PRO A 116 -4.98 -16.44 3.32
N GLY A 117 -5.74 -15.39 2.96
CA GLY A 117 -5.68 -14.75 1.64
C GLY A 117 -4.82 -13.50 1.63
N LEU A 118 -4.92 -12.70 2.68
CA LEU A 118 -4.16 -11.45 2.86
C LEU A 118 -3.70 -11.33 4.32
N SER A 119 -2.61 -10.59 4.52
CA SER A 119 -2.09 -10.23 5.83
C SER A 119 -1.54 -8.81 5.81
N CYS A 120 -1.67 -8.09 6.92
CA CYS A 120 -0.96 -6.85 7.19
C CYS A 120 -0.68 -6.68 8.69
N HIS A 121 0.35 -5.91 8.99
CA HIS A 121 0.69 -5.52 10.35
C HIS A 121 -0.40 -4.64 10.95
N SER A 122 -0.64 -4.76 12.26
CA SER A 122 -1.51 -3.83 12.96
C SER A 122 -0.70 -2.78 13.69
N THR A 123 -1.10 -1.52 13.53
CA THR A 123 -0.43 -0.37 14.15
C THR A 123 -0.53 -0.36 15.68
N VAL A 124 -1.53 -1.03 16.24
CA VAL A 124 -1.72 -1.13 17.71
C VAL A 124 -1.02 -2.35 18.27
N ASP A 125 -1.32 -3.53 17.70
CA ASP A 125 -0.86 -4.81 18.22
C ASP A 125 -1.15 -5.96 17.25
N GLY A 126 -0.15 -6.79 16.95
CA GLY A 126 -0.30 -8.02 16.17
C GLY A 126 -0.56 -7.81 14.66
N TYR A 127 -1.49 -8.60 14.11
CA TYR A 127 -1.66 -8.75 12.67
C TYR A 127 -3.13 -8.85 12.30
N TRP A 128 -3.48 -8.33 11.13
CA TRP A 128 -4.76 -8.60 10.50
C TRP A 128 -4.62 -9.65 9.42
N ILE A 129 -5.48 -10.66 9.44
CA ILE A 129 -5.50 -11.74 8.47
C ILE A 129 -6.90 -11.81 7.86
N PHE A 130 -6.99 -11.75 6.54
CA PHE A 130 -8.23 -12.10 5.85
C PHE A 130 -8.22 -13.60 5.55
N ASP A 131 -9.18 -14.34 6.12
CA ASP A 131 -9.34 -15.78 5.94
C ASP A 131 -10.35 -16.06 4.84
N LEU A 132 -9.90 -16.72 3.78
CA LEU A 132 -10.72 -17.13 2.64
C LEU A 132 -11.67 -18.29 2.96
N GLN A 133 -11.43 -19.04 4.05
CA GLN A 133 -12.26 -20.18 4.40
C GLN A 133 -13.66 -19.75 4.87
N ASP A 134 -13.73 -18.70 5.67
CA ASP A 134 -14.98 -18.20 6.25
C ASP A 134 -15.30 -16.74 5.84
N TYR A 135 -14.48 -16.16 4.96
CA TYR A 135 -14.59 -14.78 4.48
C TYR A 135 -14.64 -13.77 5.62
N GLN A 136 -13.75 -13.94 6.59
CA GLN A 136 -13.64 -13.07 7.76
C GLN A 136 -12.29 -12.39 7.85
N LEU A 137 -12.30 -11.17 8.34
CA LEU A 137 -11.12 -10.47 8.79
C LEU A 137 -10.85 -10.84 10.25
N LYS A 138 -9.68 -11.38 10.55
CA LYS A 138 -9.27 -11.85 11.88
C LYS A 138 -8.11 -11.04 12.40
N LYS A 139 -8.20 -10.59 13.66
CA LYS A 139 -7.13 -9.94 14.39
C LYS A 139 -6.37 -10.96 15.20
N VAL A 140 -5.09 -11.12 14.94
CA VAL A 140 -4.16 -11.97 15.69
C VAL A 140 -3.27 -11.08 16.55
N THR A 141 -3.26 -11.30 17.88
CA THR A 141 -2.41 -10.55 18.82
C THR A 141 -0.95 -11.01 18.75
N LEU A 142 -0.05 -10.29 19.45
CA LEU A 142 1.36 -10.72 19.60
C LEU A 142 1.50 -12.04 20.36
N ASP A 143 0.55 -12.36 21.24
CA ASP A 143 0.48 -13.64 21.96
C ASP A 143 -0.11 -14.76 21.09
N LEU A 144 -0.28 -14.50 19.78
CA LEU A 144 -0.80 -15.45 18.81
C LEU A 144 -2.21 -15.98 19.16
N GLN A 145 -3.10 -15.09 19.62
CA GLN A 145 -4.51 -15.39 19.87
C GLN A 145 -5.37 -14.62 18.88
N VAL A 146 -6.45 -15.24 18.40
CA VAL A 146 -7.47 -14.54 17.60
C VAL A 146 -8.33 -13.72 18.57
N ALA A 147 -8.10 -12.40 18.64
CA ALA A 147 -8.79 -11.49 19.56
C ALA A 147 -10.13 -10.99 19.02
N TYR A 148 -10.16 -10.66 17.73
CA TYR A 148 -11.35 -10.14 17.05
C TYR A 148 -11.52 -10.82 15.71
N GLN A 149 -12.77 -10.90 15.26
CA GLN A 149 -13.11 -11.32 13.92
C GLN A 149 -14.32 -10.55 13.41
N SER A 150 -14.32 -10.23 12.14
CA SER A 150 -15.46 -9.58 11.50
C SER A 150 -16.63 -10.55 11.37
N GLY A 151 -17.80 -10.02 11.04
CA GLY A 151 -18.84 -10.83 10.41
C GLY A 151 -18.37 -11.33 9.04
N ASP A 152 -19.16 -12.21 8.43
CA ASP A 152 -18.96 -12.67 7.07
C ASP A 152 -19.01 -11.50 6.09
N ILE A 153 -17.90 -11.23 5.41
CA ILE A 153 -17.72 -10.09 4.49
C ILE A 153 -18.63 -10.21 3.26
N LEU A 154 -19.05 -11.42 2.89
CA LEU A 154 -19.97 -11.65 1.78
C LEU A 154 -21.35 -10.98 2.00
N LYS A 155 -21.70 -10.64 3.22
CA LYS A 155 -22.94 -9.88 3.52
C LYS A 155 -22.93 -8.46 2.96
N TRP A 156 -21.76 -7.89 2.77
CA TRP A 156 -21.56 -6.53 2.23
C TRP A 156 -21.04 -6.52 0.80
N SER A 157 -20.65 -7.70 0.31
CA SER A 157 -20.20 -7.91 -1.07
C SER A 157 -21.40 -8.13 -1.99
N GLN A 158 -21.35 -7.55 -3.20
CA GLN A 158 -22.40 -7.73 -4.21
C GLN A 158 -22.20 -9.01 -5.05
N ASP A 159 -20.95 -9.46 -5.16
CA ASP A 159 -20.51 -10.59 -5.96
C ASP A 159 -19.42 -11.38 -5.23
N LYS A 160 -18.76 -12.31 -5.94
CA LYS A 160 -17.61 -13.04 -5.41
C LYS A 160 -16.54 -12.05 -4.90
N PHE A 161 -16.27 -12.10 -3.61
CA PHE A 161 -15.23 -11.29 -2.98
C PHE A 161 -13.86 -11.89 -3.28
N ALA A 162 -13.01 -11.13 -3.97
CA ALA A 162 -11.68 -11.56 -4.41
C ALA A 162 -10.63 -10.46 -4.12
N PRO A 163 -10.33 -10.21 -2.85
CA PRO A 163 -9.45 -9.12 -2.46
C PRO A 163 -8.00 -9.41 -2.85
N ASN A 164 -7.27 -8.35 -3.20
CA ASN A 164 -5.89 -8.45 -3.66
C ASN A 164 -4.89 -7.69 -2.79
N PHE A 165 -5.35 -6.77 -1.93
CA PHE A 165 -4.50 -5.92 -1.11
C PHE A 165 -5.20 -5.52 0.20
N MET A 166 -4.42 -5.40 1.27
CA MET A 166 -4.89 -4.97 2.59
C MET A 166 -3.82 -4.15 3.29
N LEU A 167 -4.25 -3.13 4.03
CA LEU A 167 -3.41 -2.39 4.97
C LEU A 167 -4.23 -1.89 6.16
N GLU A 168 -3.56 -1.59 7.27
CA GLU A 168 -4.13 -0.82 8.38
C GLU A 168 -3.52 0.59 8.42
N SER A 169 -4.35 1.58 8.64
CA SER A 169 -3.93 2.96 8.89
C SER A 169 -4.87 3.61 9.90
N GLU A 170 -4.31 4.26 10.93
CA GLU A 170 -5.04 4.97 11.98
C GLU A 170 -6.16 4.14 12.65
N GLY A 171 -5.94 2.84 12.81
CA GLY A 171 -6.90 1.92 13.43
C GLY A 171 -8.07 1.54 12.52
N MET A 172 -7.99 1.81 11.24
CA MET A 172 -8.92 1.35 10.21
C MET A 172 -8.22 0.37 9.28
N VAL A 173 -8.88 -0.75 9.00
CA VAL A 173 -8.39 -1.77 8.07
C VAL A 173 -9.08 -1.60 6.73
N TYR A 174 -8.29 -1.54 5.68
CA TYR A 174 -8.74 -1.33 4.31
C TYR A 174 -8.45 -2.59 3.49
N ILE A 175 -9.48 -3.21 2.94
CA ILE A 175 -9.37 -4.40 2.09
C ILE A 175 -9.82 -4.03 0.68
N ASN A 176 -8.91 -4.11 -0.29
CA ASN A 176 -9.18 -3.81 -1.69
C ASN A 176 -9.71 -5.03 -2.43
N ASP A 177 -10.92 -4.92 -2.96
CA ASP A 177 -11.42 -5.79 -4.00
C ASP A 177 -11.45 -5.01 -5.33
N PRO A 178 -10.69 -5.42 -6.36
CA PRO A 178 -10.63 -4.67 -7.62
C PRO A 178 -11.97 -4.51 -8.33
N LEU A 179 -12.92 -5.41 -8.10
CA LEU A 179 -14.23 -5.38 -8.76
C LEU A 179 -15.25 -4.55 -7.98
N GLN A 180 -15.11 -4.47 -6.66
CA GLN A 180 -16.14 -3.89 -5.79
C GLN A 180 -15.71 -2.58 -5.12
N GLY A 181 -14.41 -2.37 -4.91
CA GLY A 181 -13.84 -1.22 -4.23
C GLY A 181 -13.13 -1.57 -2.93
N ILE A 182 -12.96 -0.61 -2.04
CA ILE A 182 -12.19 -0.77 -0.81
C ILE A 182 -13.15 -0.88 0.37
N PHE A 183 -13.18 -2.03 1.00
CA PHE A 183 -13.95 -2.31 2.22
C PHE A 183 -13.17 -1.83 3.43
N VAL A 184 -13.81 -1.03 4.27
CA VAL A 184 -13.19 -0.41 5.44
C VAL A 184 -13.80 -1.00 6.71
N PHE A 185 -12.94 -1.41 7.63
CA PHE A 185 -13.31 -1.98 8.93
C PHE A 185 -12.64 -1.17 10.05
N ASP A 186 -13.26 -1.13 11.21
CA ASP A 186 -12.66 -0.54 12.39
C ASP A 186 -11.65 -1.48 13.07
N ARG A 187 -11.00 -0.99 14.13
CA ARG A 187 -10.02 -1.74 14.95
C ARG A 187 -10.54 -3.00 15.63
N TYR A 188 -11.83 -3.23 15.57
CA TYR A 188 -12.49 -4.44 16.13
C TYR A 188 -12.96 -5.40 15.04
N GLY A 189 -12.69 -5.07 13.76
CA GLY A 189 -13.14 -5.83 12.62
C GLY A 189 -14.60 -5.58 12.25
N THR A 190 -15.22 -4.48 12.75
CA THR A 190 -16.58 -4.11 12.36
C THR A 190 -16.57 -3.39 11.02
N TYR A 191 -17.39 -3.83 10.08
CA TYR A 191 -17.54 -3.13 8.80
C TYR A 191 -18.06 -1.72 8.99
N TYR A 192 -17.39 -0.75 8.35
CA TYR A 192 -17.71 0.66 8.44
C TYR A 192 -18.35 1.19 7.14
N LYS A 193 -17.65 1.03 6.01
CA LYS A 193 -18.12 1.51 4.69
C LYS A 193 -17.35 0.86 3.55
N THR A 194 -17.83 1.04 2.32
CA THR A 194 -17.06 0.75 1.11
C THR A 194 -16.75 2.05 0.37
N ILE A 195 -15.48 2.25 0.01
CA ILE A 195 -15.03 3.33 -0.87
C ILE A 195 -15.11 2.80 -2.31
N PRO A 196 -15.92 3.44 -3.23
CA PRO A 196 -16.24 2.86 -4.53
C PRO A 196 -15.13 3.09 -5.59
N ILE A 197 -13.85 2.98 -5.20
CA ILE A 197 -12.71 3.07 -6.11
C ILE A 197 -12.33 1.65 -6.53
N LYS A 198 -12.57 1.32 -7.80
CA LYS A 198 -12.38 -0.03 -8.36
C LYS A 198 -11.14 -0.09 -9.24
N GLY A 199 -10.68 -1.31 -9.53
CA GLY A 199 -9.56 -1.58 -10.45
C GLY A 199 -8.18 -1.34 -9.88
N LEU A 200 -8.05 -1.14 -8.56
CA LEU A 200 -6.77 -0.89 -7.93
C LEU A 200 -5.96 -2.17 -7.75
N LYS A 201 -4.64 -2.09 -7.97
CA LYS A 201 -3.68 -3.10 -7.54
C LYS A 201 -3.31 -2.92 -6.07
N SER A 202 -3.07 -1.67 -5.68
CA SER A 202 -2.75 -1.24 -4.32
C SER A 202 -3.01 0.26 -4.19
N PHE A 203 -2.89 0.76 -2.99
CA PHE A 203 -2.95 2.19 -2.66
C PHE A 203 -2.08 2.46 -1.43
N GLN A 204 -1.93 3.71 -1.09
CA GLN A 204 -1.23 4.18 0.10
C GLN A 204 -2.15 5.13 0.86
N ILE A 205 -2.07 5.15 2.18
CA ILE A 205 -2.76 6.15 2.98
C ILE A 205 -1.71 7.01 3.66
N ILE A 206 -1.77 8.31 3.38
CA ILE A 206 -0.95 9.32 4.03
C ILE A 206 -1.92 10.33 4.65
N GLU A 207 -1.87 10.47 5.96
CA GLU A 207 -2.82 11.30 6.71
C GLU A 207 -4.28 10.92 6.38
N ASN A 208 -5.05 11.86 5.80
CA ASN A 208 -6.45 11.64 5.43
C ASN A 208 -6.63 11.39 3.93
N GLU A 209 -5.58 11.09 3.18
CA GLU A 209 -5.63 10.89 1.74
C GLU A 209 -5.26 9.46 1.37
N LEU A 210 -6.09 8.84 0.54
CA LEU A 210 -5.83 7.59 -0.12
C LEU A 210 -5.21 7.89 -1.49
N LEU A 211 -3.92 7.58 -1.63
CA LEU A 211 -3.16 7.78 -2.86
C LEU A 211 -3.20 6.51 -3.70
N TYR A 212 -3.54 6.62 -4.97
CA TYR A 212 -3.64 5.47 -5.87
C TYR A 212 -3.26 5.81 -7.30
N PHE A 213 -2.71 4.83 -8.01
CA PHE A 213 -2.38 4.93 -9.42
C PHE A 213 -3.30 4.02 -10.23
N LYS A 214 -4.01 4.60 -11.19
CA LYS A 214 -4.95 3.89 -12.04
C LYS A 214 -5.06 4.58 -13.40
N GLU A 215 -5.11 3.79 -14.49
CA GLU A 215 -5.33 4.30 -15.86
C GLU A 215 -4.37 5.44 -16.24
N SER A 216 -3.09 5.29 -15.85
CA SER A 216 -2.02 6.29 -16.05
C SER A 216 -2.20 7.61 -15.29
N GLU A 217 -3.14 7.68 -14.34
CA GLU A 217 -3.33 8.82 -13.47
C GLU A 217 -2.95 8.48 -12.02
N PHE A 218 -2.24 9.40 -11.37
CA PHE A 218 -1.99 9.33 -9.94
C PHE A 218 -2.93 10.29 -9.23
N LYS A 219 -3.68 9.77 -8.27
CA LYS A 219 -4.77 10.49 -7.59
C LYS A 219 -4.67 10.41 -6.09
N ALA A 220 -5.20 11.45 -5.44
CA ALA A 220 -5.45 11.51 -4.01
C ALA A 220 -6.95 11.64 -3.75
N PHE A 221 -7.52 10.67 -3.04
CA PHE A 221 -8.90 10.68 -2.59
C PHE A 221 -8.94 11.01 -1.10
N HIS A 222 -9.59 12.11 -0.75
CA HIS A 222 -9.67 12.55 0.65
C HIS A 222 -10.75 11.77 1.41
N LEU A 223 -10.35 11.00 2.43
CA LEU A 223 -11.19 10.03 3.15
C LEU A 223 -12.40 10.64 3.89
N LYS A 224 -12.33 11.94 4.25
CA LYS A 224 -13.42 12.65 4.97
C LYS A 224 -14.32 13.44 4.04
N THR A 225 -13.74 14.19 3.09
CA THR A 225 -14.52 15.06 2.18
C THR A 225 -14.98 14.34 0.93
N LEU A 226 -14.42 13.15 0.66
CA LEU A 226 -14.66 12.32 -0.53
C LEU A 226 -14.27 13.03 -1.85
N ALA A 227 -13.45 14.07 -1.76
CA ALA A 227 -12.93 14.78 -2.93
C ALA A 227 -11.76 13.99 -3.55
N ASP A 228 -11.76 13.92 -4.87
CA ASP A 228 -10.69 13.30 -5.67
C ASP A 228 -9.92 14.39 -6.40
N ARG A 229 -8.59 14.28 -6.44
CA ARG A 229 -7.72 15.22 -7.15
C ARG A 229 -6.58 14.47 -7.86
N SER A 230 -6.22 14.92 -9.04
CA SER A 230 -5.05 14.39 -9.76
C SER A 230 -3.76 15.00 -9.21
N LEU A 231 -2.75 14.15 -9.09
CA LEU A 231 -1.39 14.52 -8.74
C LEU A 231 -0.51 14.44 -10.00
N LEU A 232 0.33 15.44 -10.19
CA LEU A 232 1.25 15.42 -11.33
C LEU A 232 2.34 14.36 -11.10
N LEU A 233 2.75 13.73 -12.18
CA LEU A 233 3.90 12.81 -12.20
C LEU A 233 4.93 13.30 -13.23
N PRO A 234 6.21 12.94 -13.09
CA PRO A 234 7.17 13.07 -14.16
C PRO A 234 6.69 12.33 -15.42
N VAL A 235 7.07 12.82 -16.58
CA VAL A 235 6.74 12.15 -17.85
C VAL A 235 7.59 10.89 -17.97
N VAL A 236 7.00 9.75 -17.67
CA VAL A 236 7.63 8.42 -17.70
C VAL A 236 6.66 7.42 -18.30
N ASP A 237 7.12 6.65 -19.28
CA ASP A 237 6.28 5.62 -19.91
C ASP A 237 6.13 4.37 -19.05
N SER A 238 4.98 3.69 -19.23
CA SER A 238 4.73 2.35 -18.67
C SER A 238 4.81 2.27 -17.14
N VAL A 239 4.42 3.34 -16.44
CA VAL A 239 4.29 3.33 -14.98
C VAL A 239 3.28 2.26 -14.57
N SER A 240 3.64 1.45 -13.59
CA SER A 240 2.79 0.37 -13.05
C SER A 240 2.42 0.56 -11.58
N MET A 241 3.29 1.18 -10.79
CA MET A 241 3.05 1.51 -9.39
C MET A 241 3.73 2.83 -9.03
N VAL A 242 3.10 3.58 -8.12
CA VAL A 242 3.57 4.86 -7.60
C VAL A 242 3.54 4.83 -6.08
N ARG A 243 4.61 5.33 -5.45
CA ARG A 243 4.68 5.52 -3.99
C ARG A 243 5.24 6.90 -3.70
N ILE A 244 4.77 7.51 -2.63
CA ILE A 244 5.32 8.76 -2.08
C ILE A 244 5.68 8.52 -0.62
N GLU A 245 6.88 8.95 -0.24
CA GLU A 245 7.28 9.04 1.17
C GLU A 245 8.01 10.35 1.40
N GLN A 246 7.53 11.14 2.36
CA GLN A 246 8.11 12.44 2.68
C GLN A 246 8.18 13.37 1.44
N LYS A 247 9.37 13.62 0.89
CA LYS A 247 9.62 14.43 -0.31
C LYS A 247 10.16 13.60 -1.47
N GLU A 248 9.88 12.33 -1.48
CA GLU A 248 10.39 11.39 -2.47
C GLU A 248 9.24 10.69 -3.17
N LEU A 249 9.41 10.52 -4.47
CA LEU A 249 8.49 9.81 -5.34
C LEU A 249 9.21 8.60 -5.94
N TYR A 250 8.57 7.45 -5.87
CA TYR A 250 9.07 6.19 -6.41
C TYR A 250 8.14 5.74 -7.53
N LEU A 251 8.68 5.62 -8.74
CA LEU A 251 7.94 5.16 -9.90
C LEU A 251 8.48 3.80 -10.34
N LEU A 252 7.65 2.78 -10.23
CA LEU A 252 7.92 1.50 -10.85
C LEU A 252 7.33 1.48 -12.25
N THR A 253 8.19 1.21 -13.22
CA THR A 253 7.81 0.98 -14.62
C THR A 253 7.94 -0.51 -14.97
N THR A 254 7.67 -0.87 -16.19
CA THR A 254 7.92 -2.24 -16.67
C THR A 254 9.41 -2.58 -16.78
N ALA A 255 10.30 -1.56 -16.78
CA ALA A 255 11.74 -1.73 -17.03
C ALA A 255 12.64 -1.19 -15.91
N SER A 256 12.13 -0.37 -14.99
CA SER A 256 12.95 0.28 -13.97
C SER A 256 12.16 0.69 -12.73
N LEU A 257 12.89 0.87 -11.63
CA LEU A 257 12.45 1.62 -10.46
C LEU A 257 13.18 2.96 -10.45
N ASN A 258 12.44 4.04 -10.47
CA ASN A 258 12.95 5.41 -10.53
C ASN A 258 12.67 6.15 -9.22
N PHE A 259 13.69 6.80 -8.71
CA PHE A 259 13.67 7.59 -7.47
C PHE A 259 13.73 9.07 -7.84
N TYR A 260 12.79 9.84 -7.34
CA TYR A 260 12.71 11.30 -7.55
C TYR A 260 12.60 12.01 -6.22
N SER A 261 13.13 13.25 -6.13
CA SER A 261 12.83 14.22 -5.06
C SER A 261 11.94 15.35 -5.59
N PHE A 262 11.17 16.01 -4.71
CA PHE A 262 10.34 17.19 -5.03
C PHE A 262 10.15 18.10 -3.82
#